data_06bebb74b9c221ae2bcd392d48f155f3
#
_entry.id   06bebb74b9c221ae2bcd392d48f155f3
#
_cell.length_a   1.000
_cell.length_b   1.000
_cell.length_c   1.000
_cell.angle_alpha   90.00
_cell.angle_beta   90.00
_cell.angle_gamma   90.00
#
_symmetry.space_group_name_H-M   'P 1'
#
loop_
_entity.id
_entity.type
_entity.pdbx_description
1 polymer ?
#
loop_
_entity_poly.entity_id
_entity_poly.type
_entity_poly.pdbx_seq_one_letter_code
_entity_poly.pdbx_strand_id
1 'polypeptide(L)'
;IEGVEKIKGTVAAVLYHGTFKVIIPAEEAINPPNDYRGKDPISVHRYMLSKRLGAEIDYIVKGMDPETGLAVASRKDAMRARQKEFYFTRDRDGNNILYEGVLAEARIISVIKSGIFVELFGAECFISVRELSYQRWADAGDYYKPGQHVIVRITGVDRSDRDKVKVAASVKRAQENPYEKALRKYVEGNHYVGKVSMVDENGVFVAMDGGIDCLCEYPRRGRPPIGAQVTVRIIGINRETNRIWGVITHTTTAI
;
A
#
# COMPACT_ATOMS: atom_id res chain seq x y z
N ILE A 1 -2.61 19.62 5.56
CA ILE A 1 -2.99 20.59 4.50
C ILE A 1 -4.49 20.84 4.61
N GLU A 2 -4.89 22.08 4.86
CA GLU A 2 -6.29 22.44 5.11
C GLU A 2 -6.96 23.11 3.92
N GLY A 3 -6.16 23.71 3.02
CA GLY A 3 -6.66 24.40 1.85
C GLY A 3 -5.68 24.45 0.69
N VAL A 4 -6.21 24.84 -0.47
CA VAL A 4 -5.43 25.08 -1.70
C VAL A 4 -5.87 26.43 -2.27
N GLU A 5 -4.97 27.38 -2.32
CA GLU A 5 -5.24 28.74 -2.78
C GLU A 5 -4.36 29.14 -3.97
N LYS A 6 -4.84 30.08 -4.78
CA LYS A 6 -4.04 30.75 -5.82
C LYS A 6 -3.49 32.06 -5.26
N ILE A 7 -2.17 32.17 -5.16
CA ILE A 7 -1.48 33.34 -4.59
C ILE A 7 -0.48 33.82 -5.63
N LYS A 8 -0.60 35.11 -6.02
CA LYS A 8 0.28 35.77 -7.02
C LYS A 8 0.51 34.94 -8.30
N GLY A 9 -0.56 34.27 -8.80
CA GLY A 9 -0.50 33.47 -10.04
C GLY A 9 -0.08 32.01 -9.86
N THR A 10 0.47 31.63 -8.71
CA THR A 10 0.84 30.24 -8.38
C THR A 10 -0.16 29.59 -7.44
N VAL A 11 -0.18 28.26 -7.41
CA VAL A 11 -1.00 27.50 -6.45
C VAL A 11 -0.16 27.20 -5.22
N ALA A 12 -0.78 27.27 -4.05
CA ALA A 12 -0.11 26.97 -2.79
C ALA A 12 -1.01 26.10 -1.89
N ALA A 13 -0.39 25.24 -1.09
CA ALA A 13 -1.03 24.62 0.05
C ALA A 13 -1.12 25.61 1.20
N VAL A 14 -2.24 25.55 1.91
CA VAL A 14 -2.51 26.39 3.09
C VAL A 14 -2.78 25.50 4.28
N LEU A 15 -2.21 25.87 5.39
CA LEU A 15 -2.45 25.26 6.69
C LEU A 15 -2.36 26.33 7.78
N TYR A 16 -2.84 26.02 8.97
CA TYR A 16 -2.80 26.93 10.09
C TYR A 16 -1.95 26.33 11.21
N HIS A 17 -1.11 27.16 11.83
CA HIS A 17 -0.33 26.78 13.00
C HIS A 17 -0.51 27.88 14.06
N GLY A 18 -1.35 27.59 15.06
CA GLY A 18 -1.81 28.61 15.99
C GLY A 18 -2.55 29.72 15.25
N THR A 19 -2.08 30.95 15.38
CA THR A 19 -2.64 32.14 14.72
C THR A 19 -2.05 32.40 13.32
N PHE A 20 -1.02 31.66 12.92
CA PHE A 20 -0.36 31.86 11.64
C PHE A 20 -1.01 31.07 10.52
N LYS A 21 -1.28 31.76 9.41
CA LYS A 21 -1.58 31.12 8.12
C LYS A 21 -0.27 30.79 7.44
N VAL A 22 0.01 29.48 7.31
CA VAL A 22 1.23 28.99 6.65
C VAL A 22 0.94 28.67 5.20
N ILE A 23 1.75 29.23 4.31
CA ILE A 23 1.63 29.09 2.86
C ILE A 23 2.84 28.31 2.36
N ILE A 24 2.58 27.19 1.67
CA ILE A 24 3.62 26.41 1.01
C ILE A 24 3.36 26.44 -0.49
N PRO A 25 4.18 27.13 -1.30
CA PRO A 25 4.06 27.12 -2.75
C PRO A 25 4.03 25.69 -3.30
N ALA A 26 3.28 25.44 -4.37
CA ALA A 26 3.15 24.09 -4.93
C ALA A 26 4.50 23.43 -5.20
N GLU A 27 5.46 24.19 -5.71
CA GLU A 27 6.82 23.70 -6.00
C GLU A 27 7.58 23.24 -4.75
N GLU A 28 7.22 23.77 -3.58
CA GLU A 28 7.78 23.42 -2.27
C GLU A 28 6.92 22.40 -1.50
N ALA A 29 5.66 22.20 -1.93
CA ALA A 29 4.70 21.31 -1.27
C ALA A 29 4.64 19.91 -1.89
N ILE A 30 4.87 19.80 -3.21
CA ILE A 30 4.74 18.54 -3.96
C ILE A 30 5.98 18.28 -4.83
N ASN A 31 6.14 17.03 -5.23
CA ASN A 31 7.07 16.66 -6.30
C ASN A 31 6.28 16.68 -7.62
N PRO A 32 6.47 17.71 -8.47
CA PRO A 32 5.75 17.79 -9.74
C PRO A 32 6.19 16.66 -10.68
N PRO A 33 5.34 16.27 -11.63
CA PRO A 33 5.73 15.32 -12.66
C PRO A 33 6.81 15.91 -13.58
N ASN A 34 7.70 15.08 -14.09
CA ASN A 34 8.71 15.51 -15.05
C ASN A 34 8.09 15.90 -16.41
N ASP A 35 6.93 15.35 -16.74
CA ASP A 35 6.19 15.64 -17.96
C ASP A 35 4.72 15.89 -17.63
N TYR A 36 4.22 17.04 -17.99
CA TYR A 36 2.83 17.47 -17.79
C TYR A 36 1.88 16.93 -18.88
N ARG A 37 2.40 16.23 -19.90
CA ARG A 37 1.62 15.65 -21.02
C ARG A 37 0.68 16.67 -21.67
N GLY A 38 1.19 17.88 -21.90
CA GLY A 38 0.42 18.97 -22.51
C GLY A 38 -0.64 19.62 -21.63
N LYS A 39 -0.73 19.25 -20.34
CA LYS A 39 -1.63 19.89 -19.38
C LYS A 39 -1.00 21.14 -18.79
N ASP A 40 -1.85 22.12 -18.45
CA ASP A 40 -1.42 23.32 -17.75
C ASP A 40 -0.82 22.99 -16.38
N PRO A 41 0.44 23.41 -16.08
CA PRO A 41 1.10 23.12 -14.81
C PRO A 41 0.31 23.57 -13.58
N ILE A 42 -0.34 24.74 -13.64
CA ILE A 42 -1.14 25.28 -12.53
C ILE A 42 -2.31 24.35 -12.20
N SER A 43 -3.00 23.85 -13.23
CA SER A 43 -4.10 22.93 -13.08
C SER A 43 -3.65 21.58 -12.49
N VAL A 44 -2.49 21.07 -12.93
CA VAL A 44 -1.90 19.84 -12.40
C VAL A 44 -1.50 20.02 -10.93
N HIS A 45 -0.82 21.10 -10.59
CA HIS A 45 -0.44 21.39 -9.20
C HIS A 45 -1.66 21.53 -8.29
N ARG A 46 -2.70 22.22 -8.75
CA ARG A 46 -3.97 22.35 -8.01
C ARG A 46 -4.59 20.97 -7.76
N TYR A 47 -4.67 20.12 -8.78
CA TYR A 47 -5.18 18.77 -8.65
C TYR A 47 -4.35 17.95 -7.65
N MET A 48 -3.04 17.97 -7.75
CA MET A 48 -2.16 17.23 -6.84
C MET A 48 -2.30 17.69 -5.40
N LEU A 49 -2.40 19.00 -5.15
CA LEU A 49 -2.61 19.54 -3.82
C LEU A 49 -4.00 19.25 -3.28
N SER A 50 -5.05 19.31 -4.11
CA SER A 50 -6.41 18.98 -3.68
C SER A 50 -6.55 17.51 -3.23
N LYS A 51 -5.75 16.60 -3.81
CA LYS A 51 -5.68 15.19 -3.37
C LYS A 51 -4.93 15.00 -2.05
N ARG A 52 -4.30 16.04 -1.52
CA ARG A 52 -3.57 16.06 -0.25
C ARG A 52 -4.30 16.82 0.87
N LEU A 53 -5.54 17.26 0.61
CA LEU A 53 -6.37 17.88 1.66
C LEU A 53 -6.57 16.87 2.80
N GLY A 54 -6.36 17.30 4.04
CA GLY A 54 -6.37 16.47 5.23
C GLY A 54 -5.04 15.78 5.53
N ALA A 55 -4.05 15.84 4.61
CA ALA A 55 -2.74 15.23 4.86
C ALA A 55 -1.97 15.97 5.97
N GLU A 56 -1.40 15.21 6.86
CA GLU A 56 -0.41 15.67 7.82
C GLU A 56 0.97 15.72 7.17
N ILE A 57 1.66 16.85 7.29
CA ILE A 57 2.97 17.06 6.68
C ILE A 57 3.93 17.77 7.62
N ASP A 58 5.22 17.50 7.48
CA ASP A 58 6.28 18.30 8.08
C ASP A 58 6.65 19.46 7.13
N TYR A 59 7.04 20.59 7.69
CA TYR A 59 7.53 21.74 6.92
C TYR A 59 8.53 22.55 7.73
N ILE A 60 9.40 23.29 7.03
CA ILE A 60 10.34 24.24 7.61
C ILE A 60 9.89 25.65 7.21
N VAL A 61 9.70 26.51 8.21
CA VAL A 61 9.37 27.93 7.99
C VAL A 61 10.58 28.63 7.40
N LYS A 62 10.38 29.33 6.29
CA LYS A 62 11.40 30.09 5.57
C LYS A 62 11.35 31.58 5.90
N GLY A 63 10.18 32.06 6.27
CA GLY A 63 9.95 33.42 6.68
C GLY A 63 8.57 33.57 7.30
N MET A 64 8.44 34.53 8.19
CA MET A 64 7.17 34.85 8.86
C MET A 64 7.05 36.36 9.03
N ASP A 65 5.82 36.82 8.98
CA ASP A 65 5.44 38.18 9.28
C ASP A 65 4.44 38.19 10.45
N PRO A 66 4.90 38.58 11.64
CA PRO A 66 4.06 38.59 12.83
C PRO A 66 2.90 39.61 12.77
N GLU A 67 3.04 40.68 11.98
CA GLU A 67 2.01 41.73 11.89
C GLU A 67 0.81 41.24 11.07
N THR A 68 1.08 40.53 9.97
CA THR A 68 0.01 39.94 9.12
C THR A 68 -0.40 38.54 9.51
N GLY A 69 0.33 37.87 10.40
CA GLY A 69 0.09 36.47 10.76
C GLY A 69 0.35 35.50 9.60
N LEU A 70 1.22 35.86 8.65
CA LEU A 70 1.57 35.03 7.51
C LEU A 70 2.93 34.40 7.69
N ALA A 71 3.05 33.12 7.28
CA ALA A 71 4.31 32.42 7.20
C ALA A 71 4.44 31.71 5.84
N VAL A 72 5.65 31.66 5.32
CA VAL A 72 6.00 30.89 4.13
C VAL A 72 6.89 29.73 4.55
N ALA A 73 6.60 28.54 4.05
CA ALA A 73 7.31 27.33 4.44
C ALA A 73 7.64 26.43 3.24
N SER A 74 8.56 25.48 3.48
CA SER A 74 8.94 24.44 2.53
C SER A 74 8.75 23.07 3.16
N ARG A 75 7.93 22.22 2.51
CA ARG A 75 7.83 20.81 2.81
C ARG A 75 9.04 20.04 2.27
N LYS A 76 9.53 20.40 1.09
CA LYS A 76 10.71 19.75 0.49
C LYS A 76 11.93 19.81 1.38
N ASP A 77 12.18 20.94 2.04
CA ASP A 77 13.32 21.06 2.95
C ASP A 77 13.14 20.19 4.20
N ALA A 78 11.93 20.09 4.74
CA ALA A 78 11.62 19.17 5.83
C ALA A 78 11.84 17.72 5.42
N MET A 79 11.36 17.33 4.23
CA MET A 79 11.58 16.00 3.68
C MET A 79 13.06 15.66 3.53
N ARG A 80 13.86 16.59 2.96
CA ARG A 80 15.32 16.42 2.82
C ARG A 80 16.03 16.27 4.17
N ALA A 81 15.65 17.06 5.16
CA ALA A 81 16.19 16.96 6.50
C ALA A 81 15.93 15.59 7.11
N ARG A 82 14.68 15.12 7.03
CA ARG A 82 14.29 13.79 7.52
C ARG A 82 14.96 12.65 6.74
N GLN A 83 15.10 12.78 5.42
CA GLN A 83 15.84 11.79 4.64
C GLN A 83 17.29 11.66 5.10
N LYS A 84 17.99 12.77 5.33
CA LYS A 84 19.37 12.76 5.84
C LYS A 84 19.45 12.12 7.23
N GLU A 85 18.50 12.41 8.09
CA GLU A 85 18.46 11.87 9.45
C GLU A 85 18.21 10.36 9.46
N PHE A 86 17.27 9.84 8.69
CA PHE A 86 16.82 8.46 8.82
C PHE A 86 17.44 7.48 7.83
N TYR A 87 17.70 7.88 6.58
CA TYR A 87 18.18 6.97 5.56
C TYR A 87 19.70 6.81 5.52
N PHE A 88 20.44 7.73 6.13
CA PHE A 88 21.90 7.70 6.16
C PHE A 88 22.48 7.53 7.57
N THR A 89 21.63 7.47 8.58
CA THR A 89 22.03 7.12 9.94
C THR A 89 22.23 5.60 10.04
N ARG A 90 23.27 5.23 10.77
CA ARG A 90 23.64 3.85 11.04
C ARG A 90 23.43 3.52 12.51
N ASP A 91 23.12 2.26 12.79
CA ASP A 91 23.07 1.71 14.13
C ASP A 91 24.50 1.51 14.71
N ARG A 92 24.58 0.93 15.91
CA ARG A 92 25.85 0.66 16.59
C ARG A 92 26.70 -0.36 15.84
N ASP A 93 26.09 -1.21 15.03
CA ASP A 93 26.76 -2.26 14.25
C ASP A 93 27.14 -1.78 12.84
N GLY A 94 26.87 -0.52 12.52
CA GLY A 94 27.18 0.11 11.25
C GLY A 94 26.16 -0.13 10.14
N ASN A 95 25.01 -0.76 10.43
CA ASN A 95 23.94 -1.01 9.48
C ASN A 95 23.03 0.21 9.38
N ASN A 96 22.41 0.41 8.20
CA ASN A 96 21.39 1.43 8.07
C ASN A 96 20.16 1.06 8.91
N ILE A 97 19.58 2.03 9.63
CA ILE A 97 18.39 1.81 10.47
C ILE A 97 17.12 1.53 9.64
N LEU A 98 17.04 2.06 8.42
CA LEU A 98 15.97 1.75 7.47
C LEU A 98 16.55 0.86 6.36
N TYR A 99 16.05 -0.36 6.25
CA TYR A 99 16.49 -1.35 5.26
C TYR A 99 15.31 -2.18 4.77
N GLU A 100 15.51 -2.96 3.73
CA GLU A 100 14.50 -3.87 3.20
C GLU A 100 14.11 -4.92 4.24
N GLY A 101 12.80 -5.06 4.48
CA GLY A 101 12.22 -5.98 5.46
C GLY A 101 11.79 -5.32 6.78
N VAL A 102 12.25 -4.10 7.10
CA VAL A 102 11.86 -3.42 8.33
C VAL A 102 10.40 -2.96 8.28
N LEU A 103 9.72 -3.01 9.43
CA LEU A 103 8.40 -2.42 9.60
C LEU A 103 8.54 -0.95 9.99
N ALA A 104 7.75 -0.10 9.37
CA ALA A 104 7.75 1.33 9.64
C ALA A 104 6.33 1.89 9.57
N GLU A 105 6.07 2.94 10.33
CA GLU A 105 4.85 3.73 10.21
C GLU A 105 4.99 4.75 9.09
N ALA A 106 4.00 4.81 8.22
CA ALA A 106 3.93 5.74 7.09
C ALA A 106 2.70 6.64 7.19
N ARG A 107 2.83 7.90 6.84
CA ARG A 107 1.71 8.86 6.76
C ARG A 107 1.11 8.84 5.37
N ILE A 108 -0.21 8.70 5.27
CA ILE A 108 -0.93 8.78 3.99
C ILE A 108 -1.09 10.25 3.60
N ILE A 109 -0.47 10.64 2.50
CA ILE A 109 -0.48 12.02 2.01
C ILE A 109 -1.46 12.23 0.86
N SER A 110 -1.82 11.18 0.12
CA SER A 110 -2.79 11.26 -0.98
C SER A 110 -3.37 9.88 -1.27
N VAL A 111 -4.64 9.86 -1.67
CA VAL A 111 -5.35 8.63 -2.04
C VAL A 111 -5.92 8.79 -3.44
N ILE A 112 -5.70 7.79 -4.28
CA ILE A 112 -6.28 7.66 -5.62
C ILE A 112 -6.86 6.25 -5.78
N LYS A 113 -7.71 6.05 -6.75
CA LYS A 113 -8.37 4.75 -6.99
C LYS A 113 -7.38 3.58 -7.03
N SER A 114 -6.23 3.74 -7.68
CA SER A 114 -5.24 2.68 -7.90
C SER A 114 -4.28 2.45 -6.72
N GLY A 115 -4.36 3.26 -5.65
CA GLY A 115 -3.48 3.12 -4.48
C GLY A 115 -3.36 4.38 -3.64
N ILE A 116 -2.36 4.39 -2.78
CA ILE A 116 -2.07 5.49 -1.86
C ILE A 116 -0.65 6.01 -2.06
N PHE A 117 -0.46 7.31 -1.85
CA PHE A 117 0.86 7.89 -1.67
C PHE A 117 1.11 8.04 -0.17
N VAL A 118 2.22 7.53 0.28
CA VAL A 118 2.65 7.63 1.68
C VAL A 118 3.98 8.34 1.79
N GLU A 119 4.22 8.95 2.94
CA GLU A 119 5.51 9.50 3.32
C GLU A 119 6.12 8.67 4.44
N LEU A 120 7.35 8.23 4.21
CA LEU A 120 8.19 7.47 5.12
C LEU A 120 9.45 8.30 5.40
N PHE A 121 9.51 8.92 6.57
CA PHE A 121 10.69 9.70 7.02
C PHE A 121 11.25 10.66 5.94
N GLY A 122 10.34 11.40 5.29
CA GLY A 122 10.67 12.37 4.25
C GLY A 122 10.77 11.80 2.82
N ALA A 123 10.68 10.49 2.61
CA ALA A 123 10.58 9.89 1.29
C ALA A 123 9.12 9.58 0.94
N GLU A 124 8.65 10.03 -0.23
CA GLU A 124 7.34 9.65 -0.75
C GLU A 124 7.43 8.36 -1.56
N CYS A 125 6.49 7.44 -1.35
CA CYS A 125 6.32 6.30 -2.24
C CYS A 125 4.85 6.05 -2.56
N PHE A 126 4.61 5.45 -3.73
CA PHE A 126 3.30 4.98 -4.14
C PHE A 126 3.14 3.51 -3.80
N ILE A 127 2.07 3.18 -3.09
CA ILE A 127 1.68 1.80 -2.80
C ILE A 127 0.42 1.49 -3.59
N SER A 128 0.54 0.57 -4.54
CA SER A 128 -0.59 0.17 -5.38
C SER A 128 -1.66 -0.56 -4.57
N VAL A 129 -2.91 -0.53 -5.03
CA VAL A 129 -4.03 -1.21 -4.37
C VAL A 129 -3.77 -2.71 -4.14
N ARG A 130 -2.94 -3.35 -4.98
CA ARG A 130 -2.54 -4.77 -4.85
C ARG A 130 -1.58 -5.02 -3.68
N GLU A 131 -0.86 -3.99 -3.23
CA GLU A 131 0.07 -4.03 -2.10
C GLU A 131 -0.55 -3.49 -0.80
N LEU A 132 -1.85 -3.12 -0.83
CA LEU A 132 -2.57 -2.65 0.36
C LEU A 132 -3.23 -3.80 1.13
N SER A 133 -3.72 -4.84 0.44
CA SER A 133 -4.44 -5.94 1.07
C SER A 133 -4.24 -7.25 0.31
N TYR A 134 -4.44 -8.37 1.03
CA TYR A 134 -4.60 -9.70 0.42
C TYR A 134 -5.95 -9.86 -0.27
N GLN A 135 -6.95 -9.07 0.11
CA GLN A 135 -8.24 -9.02 -0.57
C GLN A 135 -8.15 -8.15 -1.84
N ARG A 136 -9.01 -8.44 -2.80
CA ARG A 136 -9.12 -7.61 -4.02
C ARG A 136 -9.96 -6.39 -3.73
N TRP A 137 -9.34 -5.22 -3.80
CA TRP A 137 -10.02 -3.93 -3.69
C TRP A 137 -10.11 -3.25 -5.04
N ALA A 138 -11.25 -2.61 -5.31
CA ALA A 138 -11.49 -1.88 -6.55
C ALA A 138 -11.02 -0.43 -6.46
N ASP A 139 -11.09 0.17 -5.27
CA ASP A 139 -10.75 1.56 -4.99
C ASP A 139 -10.09 1.66 -3.61
N ALA A 140 -8.90 2.25 -3.55
CA ALA A 140 -8.22 2.49 -2.27
C ALA A 140 -8.93 3.58 -1.43
N GLY A 141 -9.69 4.47 -2.08
CA GLY A 141 -10.44 5.53 -1.42
C GLY A 141 -11.59 5.05 -0.52
N ASP A 142 -12.04 3.81 -0.72
CA ASP A 142 -13.05 3.19 0.15
C ASP A 142 -12.49 2.83 1.55
N TYR A 143 -11.16 2.71 1.67
CA TYR A 143 -10.49 2.21 2.88
C TYR A 143 -9.56 3.22 3.52
N TYR A 144 -9.01 4.16 2.75
CA TYR A 144 -7.99 5.09 3.21
C TYR A 144 -8.33 6.55 2.91
N LYS A 145 -7.83 7.42 3.79
CA LYS A 145 -7.93 8.88 3.63
C LYS A 145 -6.58 9.53 3.90
N PRO A 146 -6.28 10.70 3.29
CA PRO A 146 -5.12 11.51 3.66
C PRO A 146 -5.13 11.84 5.15
N GLY A 147 -3.97 11.88 5.79
CA GLY A 147 -3.79 12.13 7.22
C GLY A 147 -3.84 10.88 8.09
N GLN A 148 -4.25 9.72 7.58
CA GLN A 148 -4.14 8.45 8.29
C GLN A 148 -2.71 7.92 8.29
N HIS A 149 -2.40 7.09 9.29
CA HIS A 149 -1.15 6.37 9.43
C HIS A 149 -1.35 4.89 9.13
N VAL A 150 -0.37 4.26 8.51
CA VAL A 150 -0.38 2.83 8.19
C VAL A 150 0.98 2.21 8.49
N ILE A 151 0.96 0.98 8.97
CA ILE A 151 2.19 0.20 9.10
C ILE A 151 2.50 -0.44 7.75
N VAL A 152 3.73 -0.27 7.31
CA VAL A 152 4.23 -0.83 6.06
C VAL A 152 5.50 -1.65 6.31
N ARG A 153 5.75 -2.62 5.46
CA ARG A 153 7.05 -3.26 5.33
C ARG A 153 7.80 -2.60 4.18
N ILE A 154 9.00 -2.13 4.45
CA ILE A 154 9.90 -1.60 3.41
C ILE A 154 10.34 -2.78 2.53
N THR A 155 10.13 -2.67 1.23
CA THR A 155 10.47 -3.71 0.23
C THR A 155 11.65 -3.34 -0.64
N GLY A 156 12.16 -2.13 -0.50
CA GLY A 156 13.38 -1.67 -1.17
C GLY A 156 13.70 -0.24 -0.79
N VAL A 157 14.99 0.08 -0.76
CA VAL A 157 15.51 1.44 -0.51
C VAL A 157 16.66 1.73 -1.47
N ASP A 158 16.48 2.74 -2.32
CA ASP A 158 17.51 3.27 -3.21
C ASP A 158 18.08 4.59 -2.65
N ARG A 159 19.36 4.58 -2.30
CA ARG A 159 20.12 5.69 -1.73
C ARG A 159 21.15 6.29 -2.70
N SER A 160 21.04 5.96 -3.98
CA SER A 160 21.99 6.42 -5.01
C SER A 160 22.03 7.95 -5.10
N ASP A 161 20.90 8.60 -4.87
CA ASP A 161 20.78 10.05 -4.77
C ASP A 161 20.50 10.45 -3.31
N ARG A 162 21.41 11.22 -2.71
CA ARG A 162 21.30 11.69 -1.33
C ARG A 162 20.17 12.69 -1.09
N ASP A 163 19.78 13.41 -2.12
CA ASP A 163 18.73 14.41 -2.03
C ASP A 163 17.36 13.88 -2.48
N LYS A 164 17.32 12.64 -3.02
CA LYS A 164 16.10 12.01 -3.52
C LYS A 164 16.11 10.51 -3.30
N VAL A 165 16.03 10.10 -2.04
CA VAL A 165 15.89 8.69 -1.68
C VAL A 165 14.58 8.14 -2.22
N LYS A 166 14.64 6.96 -2.83
CA LYS A 166 13.46 6.24 -3.30
C LYS A 166 13.20 5.04 -2.40
N VAL A 167 11.95 4.86 -2.03
CA VAL A 167 11.51 3.76 -1.17
C VAL A 167 10.36 3.02 -1.84
N ALA A 168 10.39 1.71 -1.71
CA ALA A 168 9.26 0.84 -2.01
C ALA A 168 8.74 0.23 -0.71
N ALA A 169 7.42 0.14 -0.56
CA ALA A 169 6.80 -0.37 0.65
C ALA A 169 5.48 -1.09 0.33
N SER A 170 5.04 -1.94 1.25
CA SER A 170 3.81 -2.71 1.14
C SER A 170 3.10 -2.76 2.49
N VAL A 171 1.82 -2.38 2.51
CA VAL A 171 0.95 -2.54 3.69
C VAL A 171 0.62 -4.03 3.87
N LYS A 172 0.30 -4.71 2.78
CA LYS A 172 -0.02 -6.13 2.76
C LYS A 172 1.07 -6.98 3.40
N ARG A 173 2.35 -6.73 3.08
CA ARG A 173 3.48 -7.48 3.62
C ARG A 173 3.80 -7.13 5.07
N ALA A 174 3.24 -6.06 5.62
CA ALA A 174 3.35 -5.72 7.04
C ALA A 174 2.41 -6.56 7.91
N GLN A 175 1.40 -7.17 7.31
CA GLN A 175 0.41 -8.00 7.98
C GLN A 175 0.74 -9.49 7.83
N GLU A 176 0.25 -10.30 8.76
CA GLU A 176 0.32 -11.76 8.61
C GLU A 176 -0.50 -12.18 7.37
N ASN A 177 0.11 -12.99 6.52
CA ASN A 177 -0.57 -13.52 5.35
C ASN A 177 -1.70 -14.48 5.79
N PRO A 178 -2.98 -14.15 5.58
CA PRO A 178 -4.08 -15.02 6.00
C PRO A 178 -4.03 -16.40 5.34
N TYR A 179 -3.48 -16.49 4.13
CA TYR A 179 -3.30 -17.75 3.42
C TYR A 179 -2.25 -18.64 4.08
N GLU A 180 -1.15 -18.08 4.58
CA GLU A 180 -0.13 -18.84 5.31
C GLU A 180 -0.68 -19.40 6.61
N LYS A 181 -1.46 -18.61 7.35
CA LYS A 181 -2.13 -19.06 8.57
C LYS A 181 -3.13 -20.17 8.28
N ALA A 182 -3.92 -20.02 7.23
CA ALA A 182 -4.87 -21.03 6.82
C ALA A 182 -4.16 -22.30 6.32
N LEU A 183 -3.07 -22.18 5.55
CA LEU A 183 -2.28 -23.33 5.08
C LEU A 183 -1.65 -24.14 6.21
N ARG A 184 -1.36 -23.56 7.36
CA ARG A 184 -0.84 -24.28 8.54
C ARG A 184 -1.83 -25.33 9.08
N LYS A 185 -3.13 -25.17 8.79
CA LYS A 185 -4.18 -26.12 9.18
C LYS A 185 -4.18 -27.40 8.34
N TYR A 186 -3.58 -27.34 7.14
CA TYR A 186 -3.59 -28.45 6.19
C TYR A 186 -2.31 -29.26 6.27
N VAL A 187 -2.46 -30.57 6.23
CA VAL A 187 -1.37 -31.55 6.27
C VAL A 187 -1.51 -32.49 5.06
N GLU A 188 -0.40 -32.72 4.39
CA GLU A 188 -0.33 -33.67 3.27
C GLU A 188 -0.77 -35.08 3.73
N GLY A 189 -1.51 -35.74 2.87
CA GLY A 189 -2.09 -37.07 3.16
C GLY A 189 -3.43 -37.05 3.89
N ASN A 190 -3.77 -35.97 4.58
CA ASN A 190 -5.02 -35.86 5.34
C ASN A 190 -6.20 -35.45 4.43
N HIS A 191 -7.41 -35.75 4.94
CA HIS A 191 -8.68 -35.49 4.26
C HIS A 191 -9.37 -34.27 4.88
N TYR A 192 -9.90 -33.41 4.00
CA TYR A 192 -10.62 -32.20 4.40
C TYR A 192 -11.86 -32.01 3.54
N VAL A 193 -12.88 -31.40 4.11
CA VAL A 193 -14.13 -31.10 3.41
C VAL A 193 -14.02 -29.70 2.80
N GLY A 194 -14.48 -29.54 1.56
CA GLY A 194 -14.56 -28.26 0.87
C GLY A 194 -15.74 -28.21 -0.08
N LYS A 195 -15.92 -27.09 -0.74
CA LYS A 195 -17.00 -26.84 -1.69
C LYS A 195 -16.42 -26.55 -3.07
N VAL A 196 -16.90 -27.20 -4.11
CA VAL A 196 -16.45 -26.92 -5.49
C VAL A 196 -16.78 -25.47 -5.84
N SER A 197 -15.74 -24.67 -6.08
CA SER A 197 -15.84 -23.24 -6.43
C SER A 197 -15.80 -23.01 -7.94
N MET A 198 -14.98 -23.78 -8.65
CA MET A 198 -14.81 -23.65 -10.09
C MET A 198 -14.38 -24.98 -10.72
N VAL A 199 -14.71 -25.17 -11.99
CA VAL A 199 -14.28 -26.31 -12.81
C VAL A 199 -13.78 -25.74 -14.14
N ASP A 200 -12.51 -25.96 -14.46
CA ASP A 200 -11.89 -25.47 -15.72
C ASP A 200 -10.97 -26.54 -16.33
N GLU A 201 -10.23 -26.21 -17.36
CA GLU A 201 -9.32 -27.11 -18.08
C GLU A 201 -8.22 -27.70 -17.18
N ASN A 202 -7.82 -26.99 -16.11
CA ASN A 202 -6.77 -27.41 -15.19
C ASN A 202 -7.26 -28.40 -14.13
N GLY A 203 -8.58 -28.47 -13.89
CA GLY A 203 -9.16 -29.36 -12.90
C GLY A 203 -10.36 -28.77 -12.17
N VAL A 204 -10.53 -29.24 -10.95
CA VAL A 204 -11.62 -28.83 -10.04
C VAL A 204 -11.02 -28.01 -8.90
N PHE A 205 -11.46 -26.76 -8.78
CA PHE A 205 -11.10 -25.93 -7.64
C PHE A 205 -12.09 -26.13 -6.51
N VAL A 206 -11.56 -26.44 -5.36
CA VAL A 206 -12.36 -26.68 -4.15
C VAL A 206 -12.02 -25.60 -3.12
N ALA A 207 -12.99 -24.77 -2.81
CA ALA A 207 -12.88 -23.78 -1.75
C ALA A 207 -12.82 -24.49 -0.39
N MET A 208 -11.71 -24.31 0.30
CA MET A 208 -11.39 -24.89 1.61
C MET A 208 -11.61 -23.86 2.71
N ASP A 209 -11.63 -24.31 3.96
CA ASP A 209 -11.71 -23.39 5.11
C ASP A 209 -10.52 -22.42 5.14
N GLY A 210 -10.78 -21.15 5.52
CA GLY A 210 -9.77 -20.11 5.54
C GLY A 210 -9.52 -19.41 4.19
N GLY A 211 -10.40 -19.62 3.19
CA GLY A 211 -10.37 -18.90 1.90
C GLY A 211 -9.28 -19.39 0.94
N ILE A 212 -8.86 -20.64 1.07
CA ILE A 212 -7.88 -21.29 0.20
C ILE A 212 -8.62 -22.13 -0.83
N ASP A 213 -8.19 -22.08 -2.09
CA ASP A 213 -8.62 -22.98 -3.13
C ASP A 213 -7.63 -24.14 -3.29
N CYS A 214 -8.13 -25.37 -3.21
CA CYS A 214 -7.39 -26.59 -3.53
C CYS A 214 -7.65 -26.97 -4.98
N LEU A 215 -6.59 -27.08 -5.79
CA LEU A 215 -6.70 -27.61 -7.14
C LEU A 215 -6.70 -29.15 -7.09
N CYS A 216 -7.76 -29.75 -7.58
CA CYS A 216 -7.91 -31.19 -7.64
C CYS A 216 -7.96 -31.68 -9.09
N GLU A 217 -7.33 -32.83 -9.36
CA GLU A 217 -7.53 -33.55 -10.62
C GLU A 217 -8.99 -33.96 -10.78
N TYR A 218 -9.41 -34.15 -12.04
CA TYR A 218 -10.75 -34.64 -12.32
C TYR A 218 -10.94 -36.04 -11.73
N PRO A 219 -11.98 -36.24 -10.90
CA PRO A 219 -12.28 -37.57 -10.40
C PRO A 219 -12.72 -38.52 -11.54
N ARG A 220 -12.32 -39.79 -11.46
CA ARG A 220 -12.64 -40.81 -12.49
C ARG A 220 -14.14 -41.01 -12.68
N ARG A 221 -14.97 -40.70 -11.69
CA ARG A 221 -16.42 -40.92 -11.69
C ARG A 221 -17.26 -39.71 -12.07
N GLY A 222 -16.72 -38.81 -12.93
CA GLY A 222 -17.43 -37.66 -13.43
C GLY A 222 -17.04 -36.36 -12.75
N ARG A 223 -17.49 -35.24 -13.32
CA ARG A 223 -17.18 -33.90 -12.83
C ARG A 223 -18.17 -33.48 -11.75
N PRO A 224 -17.73 -33.15 -10.53
CA PRO A 224 -18.63 -32.66 -9.52
C PRO A 224 -19.19 -31.31 -9.94
N PRO A 225 -20.50 -31.01 -9.71
CA PRO A 225 -21.07 -29.71 -10.03
C PRO A 225 -20.51 -28.63 -9.12
N ILE A 226 -20.49 -27.38 -9.64
CA ILE A 226 -20.13 -26.22 -8.83
C ILE A 226 -21.09 -26.12 -7.63
N GLY A 227 -20.56 -25.88 -6.46
CA GLY A 227 -21.31 -25.82 -5.21
C GLY A 227 -21.44 -27.17 -4.48
N ALA A 228 -21.05 -28.30 -5.09
CA ALA A 228 -21.06 -29.57 -4.42
C ALA A 228 -20.06 -29.63 -3.26
N GLN A 229 -20.46 -30.27 -2.17
CA GLN A 229 -19.56 -30.56 -1.06
C GLN A 229 -18.74 -31.81 -1.39
N VAL A 230 -17.43 -31.70 -1.23
CA VAL A 230 -16.49 -32.76 -1.56
C VAL A 230 -15.48 -32.98 -0.43
N THR A 231 -14.99 -34.23 -0.32
CA THR A 231 -13.84 -34.53 0.53
C THR A 231 -12.60 -34.61 -0.34
N VAL A 232 -11.58 -33.84 0.02
CA VAL A 232 -10.31 -33.75 -0.68
C VAL A 232 -9.21 -34.36 0.18
N ARG A 233 -8.41 -35.28 -0.37
CA ARG A 233 -7.13 -35.67 0.22
C ARG A 233 -6.03 -34.77 -0.34
N ILE A 234 -5.31 -34.06 0.54
CA ILE A 234 -4.21 -33.21 0.16
C ILE A 234 -3.02 -34.05 -0.31
N ILE A 235 -2.48 -33.73 -1.48
CA ILE A 235 -1.31 -34.42 -2.06
C ILE A 235 -0.05 -33.55 -1.87
N GLY A 236 -0.18 -32.24 -1.92
CA GLY A 236 0.96 -31.38 -1.70
C GLY A 236 0.56 -29.95 -1.38
N ILE A 237 1.50 -29.25 -0.75
CA ILE A 237 1.36 -27.85 -0.31
C ILE A 237 2.62 -27.10 -0.70
N ASN A 238 2.48 -26.08 -1.56
CA ASN A 238 3.55 -25.13 -1.82
C ASN A 238 3.32 -23.86 -0.98
N ARG A 239 4.13 -23.68 0.06
CA ARG A 239 4.02 -22.56 1.00
C ARG A 239 4.53 -21.24 0.44
N GLU A 240 5.42 -21.27 -0.56
CA GLU A 240 5.96 -20.07 -1.19
C GLU A 240 4.92 -19.42 -2.11
N THR A 241 4.20 -20.24 -2.87
CA THR A 241 3.16 -19.77 -3.81
C THR A 241 1.76 -19.78 -3.23
N ASN A 242 1.60 -20.23 -1.97
CA ASN A 242 0.31 -20.42 -1.29
C ASN A 242 -0.66 -21.31 -2.08
N ARG A 243 -0.13 -22.38 -2.70
CA ARG A 243 -0.91 -23.32 -3.49
C ARG A 243 -1.02 -24.67 -2.78
N ILE A 244 -2.21 -25.24 -2.88
CA ILE A 244 -2.52 -26.57 -2.36
C ILE A 244 -3.19 -27.37 -3.46
N TRP A 245 -2.82 -28.63 -3.59
CA TRP A 245 -3.43 -29.54 -4.56
C TRP A 245 -3.74 -30.89 -3.92
N GLY A 246 -4.73 -31.57 -4.48
CA GLY A 246 -5.23 -32.80 -3.93
C GLY A 246 -6.06 -33.62 -4.90
N VAL A 247 -6.70 -34.66 -4.38
CA VAL A 247 -7.66 -35.50 -5.11
C VAL A 247 -8.98 -35.53 -4.38
N ILE A 248 -10.07 -35.44 -5.13
CA ILE A 248 -11.41 -35.62 -4.59
C ILE A 248 -11.62 -37.14 -4.33
N THR A 249 -11.83 -37.48 -3.07
CA THR A 249 -12.06 -38.88 -2.65
C THR A 249 -13.53 -39.19 -2.50
N HIS A 250 -14.35 -38.22 -2.20
CA HIS A 250 -15.79 -38.37 -2.02
C HIS A 250 -16.53 -37.08 -2.48
N THR A 251 -17.68 -37.26 -3.12
CA THR A 251 -18.60 -36.18 -3.47
C THR A 251 -19.91 -36.42 -2.76
N THR A 252 -20.32 -35.47 -1.91
CA THR A 252 -21.64 -35.56 -1.29
C THR A 252 -22.64 -34.98 -2.30
N THR A 253 -23.45 -35.84 -2.87
CA THR A 253 -24.58 -35.42 -3.69
C THR A 253 -25.62 -34.84 -2.74
N ALA A 254 -25.93 -33.56 -2.85
CA ALA A 254 -27.11 -33.00 -2.18
C ALA A 254 -28.34 -33.76 -2.74
N ILE A 255 -29.07 -34.41 -1.87
CA ILE A 255 -30.38 -35.00 -2.17
C ILE A 255 -31.39 -33.86 -2.34
#